data_ab6a39a9417ebed88e9385bfa89a47b4
#
_entry.id   ab6a39a9417ebed88e9385bfa89a47b4
#
_cell.length_a   1.000
_cell.length_b   1.000
_cell.length_c   1.000
_cell.angle_alpha   90.00
_cell.angle_beta   90.00
_cell.angle_gamma   90.00
#
_symmetry.space_group_name_H-M   'P 1'
#
loop_
_entity.id
_entity.type
_entity.pdbx_description
1 polymer ?
#
loop_
_entity_poly.entity_id
_entity_poly.type
_entity_poly.pdbx_seq_one_letter_code
_entity_poly.pdbx_strand_id
1 'polypeptide(L)'
;MPRDGASFFQRRQGQGGGCMNSKLRKYLTIIALGLAGGSIYFLPYIKYVFYDAQISTMGITNTQSGLMLTMYTIGNMILYIPGGIIADKVSPKKALVISLLSTTALAYIYAFSMNFAVAMVIWLGLSFSTAFVFWSSLMKAIRIIGTEEEQGFMYGLYYACNGITGALTNTLALNVYKTAGNDMSSGFVRAVISGGSVAAVAGIILIFLMKEDKKDASAADDGEPKFQLSDLGKLLKMPVVWVVALTIFCGYGYYTSTSYFNPFLTEVIGVSPESSGLISIIRNYLLLLLAPVGGILADKVFKSTCKWLMTAFLILAALFGIVMILPSDISPMAASLYTLIPGAFAMMMYGVVFSTVSEAGIPRMMTGTTIGIASIIGYLPDSIYSVIFGKWMDQHGAAGYNYIFTFLMITGIIGAVLAFTIYRLGKKNREQAI
;
A
#
# COMPACT_ATOMS: atom_id res chain seq x y z
N MET A 1 -63.94 17.29 -33.83
CA MET A 1 -63.67 18.70 -34.15
C MET A 1 -62.87 19.33 -33.03
N PRO A 2 -62.04 20.20 -33.40
CA PRO A 2 -60.55 20.02 -33.32
C PRO A 2 -59.93 21.16 -32.54
N ARG A 3 -58.64 21.19 -32.61
CA ARG A 3 -57.67 22.31 -32.56
C ARG A 3 -56.77 22.26 -31.35
N ASP A 4 -55.58 21.97 -31.63
CA ASP A 4 -54.44 22.83 -32.01
C ASP A 4 -53.83 23.43 -30.77
N GLY A 5 -52.67 23.35 -30.56
CA GLY A 5 -51.52 23.35 -31.37
C GLY A 5 -50.35 23.85 -30.61
N ALA A 6 -49.28 23.27 -30.93
CA ALA A 6 -48.01 23.94 -31.05
C ALA A 6 -47.42 24.65 -29.80
N SER A 7 -46.34 24.36 -29.45
CA SER A 7 -45.14 24.93 -30.03
C SER A 7 -43.89 24.33 -29.42
N PHE A 8 -43.25 23.64 -30.27
CA PHE A 8 -41.82 23.36 -30.18
C PHE A 8 -41.06 24.68 -30.03
N PHE A 9 -40.63 25.00 -28.84
CA PHE A 9 -39.51 25.91 -28.63
C PHE A 9 -38.34 25.13 -28.11
N GLN A 10 -37.60 24.56 -29.03
CA GLN A 10 -36.20 24.23 -28.81
C GLN A 10 -35.44 25.49 -28.44
N ARG A 11 -35.23 25.71 -27.16
CA ARG A 11 -34.15 26.58 -26.70
C ARG A 11 -32.83 25.81 -26.85
N ARG A 12 -32.21 25.95 -27.99
CA ARG A 12 -30.78 25.86 -28.15
C ARG A 12 -30.18 26.93 -27.24
N GLN A 13 -29.83 26.57 -26.01
CA GLN A 13 -28.82 27.34 -25.27
C GLN A 13 -27.47 26.86 -25.78
N GLY A 14 -26.88 27.66 -26.67
CA GLY A 14 -25.47 27.64 -26.98
C GLY A 14 -24.71 27.96 -25.70
N GLN A 15 -24.02 26.99 -25.15
CA GLN A 15 -22.92 27.20 -24.25
C GLN A 15 -21.65 26.84 -24.99
N GLY A 16 -21.07 27.85 -25.62
CA GLY A 16 -19.65 27.85 -26.00
C GLY A 16 -18.81 27.86 -24.73
N GLY A 17 -18.31 26.74 -24.37
CA GLY A 17 -17.31 26.48 -23.36
C GLY A 17 -17.06 25.00 -23.38
N GLY A 18 -15.88 24.56 -23.79
CA GLY A 18 -15.52 23.16 -24.05
C GLY A 18 -15.86 22.22 -22.89
N CYS A 19 -17.08 21.71 -22.89
CA CYS A 19 -17.53 20.70 -21.92
C CYS A 19 -16.86 19.38 -22.27
N MET A 20 -15.81 19.03 -21.54
CA MET A 20 -15.13 17.74 -21.66
C MET A 20 -16.17 16.62 -21.58
N ASN A 21 -16.11 15.68 -22.53
CA ASN A 21 -17.02 14.53 -22.59
C ASN A 21 -17.09 13.84 -21.23
N SER A 22 -18.29 13.57 -20.72
CA SER A 22 -18.52 13.00 -19.40
C SER A 22 -17.78 11.67 -19.18
N LYS A 23 -17.69 10.83 -20.23
CA LYS A 23 -16.93 9.58 -20.20
C LYS A 23 -15.42 9.84 -20.06
N LEU A 24 -14.87 10.77 -20.85
CA LEU A 24 -13.45 11.12 -20.77
C LEU A 24 -13.09 11.66 -19.37
N ARG A 25 -13.94 12.53 -18.83
CA ARG A 25 -13.74 13.07 -17.49
C ARG A 25 -13.71 11.97 -16.40
N LYS A 26 -14.60 10.97 -16.51
CA LYS A 26 -14.64 9.82 -15.62
C LYS A 26 -13.29 9.09 -15.57
N TYR A 27 -12.75 8.70 -16.72
CA TYR A 27 -11.47 7.99 -16.79
C TYR A 27 -10.30 8.87 -16.34
N LEU A 28 -10.26 10.14 -16.74
CA LEU A 28 -9.23 11.07 -16.28
C LEU A 28 -9.27 11.26 -14.76
N THR A 29 -10.45 11.24 -14.14
CA THR A 29 -10.58 11.32 -12.68
C THR A 29 -10.03 10.07 -12.00
N ILE A 30 -10.29 8.86 -12.52
CA ILE A 30 -9.71 7.62 -11.97
C ILE A 30 -8.19 7.62 -12.11
N ILE A 31 -7.65 8.06 -13.25
CA ILE A 31 -6.21 8.20 -13.45
C ILE A 31 -5.60 9.21 -12.46
N ALA A 32 -6.26 10.35 -12.25
CA ALA A 32 -5.84 11.34 -11.27
C ALA A 32 -5.91 10.83 -9.83
N LEU A 33 -6.90 10.00 -9.49
CA LEU A 33 -6.95 9.30 -8.20
C LEU A 33 -5.81 8.29 -8.07
N GLY A 34 -5.43 7.60 -9.14
CA GLY A 34 -4.25 6.74 -9.18
C GLY A 34 -2.96 7.53 -8.98
N LEU A 35 -2.85 8.72 -9.60
CA LEU A 35 -1.75 9.66 -9.38
C LEU A 35 -1.69 10.11 -7.91
N ALA A 36 -2.81 10.44 -7.31
CA ALA A 36 -2.91 10.80 -5.91
C ALA A 36 -2.47 9.67 -4.99
N GLY A 37 -3.00 8.45 -5.19
CA GLY A 37 -2.66 7.27 -4.40
C GLY A 37 -1.20 6.88 -4.50
N GLY A 38 -0.62 6.88 -5.71
CA GLY A 38 0.78 6.51 -5.94
C GLY A 38 1.80 7.52 -5.43
N SER A 39 1.41 8.80 -5.29
CA SER A 39 2.31 9.87 -4.83
C SER A 39 2.25 10.13 -3.33
N ILE A 40 1.07 9.97 -2.70
CA ILE A 40 0.90 10.35 -1.29
C ILE A 40 1.74 9.51 -0.33
N TYR A 41 2.00 8.24 -0.69
CA TYR A 41 2.78 7.31 0.13
C TYR A 41 4.30 7.40 -0.12
N PHE A 42 4.77 8.32 -0.98
CA PHE A 42 6.18 8.50 -1.25
C PHE A 42 6.98 8.78 0.03
N LEU A 43 6.59 9.78 0.82
CA LEU A 43 7.34 10.16 2.01
C LEU A 43 7.27 9.14 3.13
N PRO A 44 6.12 8.57 3.53
CA PRO A 44 6.07 7.55 4.58
C PRO A 44 7.00 6.37 4.34
N TYR A 45 7.14 5.95 3.07
CA TYR A 45 7.94 4.79 2.65
C TYR A 45 9.23 5.16 1.92
N ILE A 46 9.74 6.40 2.10
CA ILE A 46 10.94 6.91 1.42
C ILE A 46 12.16 6.01 1.61
N LYS A 47 12.28 5.37 2.75
CA LYS A 47 13.37 4.44 3.06
C LYS A 47 13.41 3.21 2.13
N TYR A 48 12.33 2.88 1.43
CA TYR A 48 12.31 1.74 0.51
C TYR A 48 13.23 1.93 -0.69
N VAL A 49 13.46 3.18 -1.09
CA VAL A 49 14.34 3.55 -2.22
C VAL A 49 15.59 4.28 -1.76
N PHE A 50 15.48 5.15 -0.75
CA PHE A 50 16.54 6.06 -0.30
C PHE A 50 17.04 5.69 1.11
N TYR A 51 17.20 4.40 1.41
CA TYR A 51 17.55 3.94 2.75
C TYR A 51 18.85 4.56 3.26
N ASP A 52 19.95 4.38 2.52
CA ASP A 52 21.29 4.84 2.90
C ASP A 52 21.35 6.37 2.95
N ALA A 53 20.70 7.02 1.98
CA ALA A 53 20.64 8.48 1.92
C ALA A 53 19.88 9.06 3.12
N GLN A 54 18.78 8.42 3.57
CA GLN A 54 18.05 8.82 4.78
C GLN A 54 18.92 8.68 6.03
N ILE A 55 19.52 7.51 6.23
CA ILE A 55 20.36 7.22 7.40
C ILE A 55 21.52 8.21 7.47
N SER A 56 22.27 8.35 6.38
CA SER A 56 23.45 9.20 6.30
C SER A 56 23.13 10.68 6.47
N THR A 57 22.09 11.18 5.76
CA THR A 57 21.73 12.61 5.81
C THR A 57 21.24 13.04 7.18
N MET A 58 20.45 12.20 7.85
CA MET A 58 19.89 12.52 9.15
C MET A 58 20.85 12.17 10.31
N GLY A 59 21.91 11.39 10.08
CA GLY A 59 22.78 10.86 11.13
C GLY A 59 22.03 9.96 12.11
N ILE A 60 21.07 9.17 11.65
CA ILE A 60 20.22 8.29 12.47
C ILE A 60 20.67 6.84 12.35
N THR A 61 20.27 6.02 13.33
CA THR A 61 20.48 4.56 13.30
C THR A 61 19.38 3.87 12.49
N ASN A 62 19.62 2.61 12.12
CA ASN A 62 18.62 1.76 11.45
C ASN A 62 17.38 1.58 12.34
N THR A 63 17.58 1.43 13.65
CA THR A 63 16.48 1.37 14.63
C THR A 63 15.65 2.65 14.62
N GLN A 64 16.27 3.83 14.55
CA GLN A 64 15.59 5.11 14.51
C GLN A 64 14.78 5.27 13.21
N SER A 65 15.30 4.85 12.06
CA SER A 65 14.54 4.77 10.81
C SER A 65 13.33 3.85 10.93
N GLY A 66 13.48 2.72 11.62
CA GLY A 66 12.38 1.81 11.96
C GLY A 66 11.30 2.46 12.82
N LEU A 67 11.71 3.20 13.87
CA LEU A 67 10.80 3.91 14.77
C LEU A 67 9.95 4.98 14.05
N MET A 68 10.50 5.67 13.05
CA MET A 68 9.72 6.60 12.22
C MET A 68 8.56 5.86 11.55
N LEU A 69 8.81 4.73 10.90
CA LEU A 69 7.75 3.93 10.27
C LEU A 69 6.76 3.38 11.30
N THR A 70 7.24 2.97 12.48
CA THR A 70 6.39 2.54 13.61
C THR A 70 5.43 3.66 14.04
N MET A 71 5.92 4.88 14.18
CA MET A 71 5.10 6.04 14.54
C MET A 71 3.97 6.26 13.52
N TYR A 72 4.30 6.17 12.23
CA TYR A 72 3.35 6.26 11.14
C TYR A 72 2.28 5.15 11.20
N THR A 73 2.71 3.90 11.39
CA THR A 73 1.80 2.74 11.37
C THR A 73 0.88 2.73 12.58
N ILE A 74 1.38 3.05 13.78
CA ILE A 74 0.55 3.19 14.99
C ILE A 74 -0.50 4.31 14.79
N GLY A 75 -0.06 5.45 14.24
CA GLY A 75 -0.98 6.53 13.89
C GLY A 75 -2.08 6.07 12.93
N ASN A 76 -1.72 5.33 11.88
CA ASN A 76 -2.69 4.76 10.93
C ASN A 76 -3.70 3.84 11.61
N MET A 77 -3.24 2.92 12.48
CA MET A 77 -4.11 1.97 13.18
C MET A 77 -5.16 2.68 14.05
N ILE A 78 -4.76 3.75 14.75
CA ILE A 78 -5.67 4.54 15.60
C ILE A 78 -6.64 5.34 14.73
N LEU A 79 -6.18 5.86 13.60
CA LEU A 79 -6.91 6.84 12.80
C LEU A 79 -7.84 6.23 11.74
N TYR A 80 -7.67 4.96 11.36
CA TYR A 80 -8.53 4.33 10.33
C TYR A 80 -10.00 4.32 10.70
N ILE A 81 -10.35 4.01 11.96
CA ILE A 81 -11.75 3.93 12.40
C ILE A 81 -12.38 5.33 12.44
N PRO A 82 -11.84 6.32 13.18
CA PRO A 82 -12.42 7.66 13.19
C PRO A 82 -12.36 8.34 11.82
N GLY A 83 -11.33 8.01 11.01
CA GLY A 83 -11.18 8.53 9.66
C GLY A 83 -12.31 8.09 8.72
N GLY A 84 -12.71 6.83 8.78
CA GLY A 84 -13.86 6.30 8.03
C GLY A 84 -15.14 7.07 8.35
N ILE A 85 -15.43 7.28 9.64
CA ILE A 85 -16.62 8.02 10.11
C ILE A 85 -16.63 9.49 9.61
N ILE A 86 -15.44 10.11 9.57
CA ILE A 86 -15.33 11.52 9.11
C ILE A 86 -15.41 11.57 7.59
N ALA A 87 -14.82 10.62 6.88
CA ALA A 87 -14.88 10.55 5.42
C ALA A 87 -16.33 10.48 4.88
N ASP A 88 -17.24 9.87 5.65
CA ASP A 88 -18.67 9.83 5.28
C ASP A 88 -19.33 11.20 5.32
N LYS A 89 -18.84 12.11 6.18
CA LYS A 89 -19.40 13.45 6.41
C LYS A 89 -18.75 14.54 5.58
N VAL A 90 -17.60 14.26 4.97
CA VAL A 90 -16.81 15.25 4.23
C VAL A 90 -16.87 14.97 2.74
N SER A 91 -16.82 16.02 1.91
CA SER A 91 -16.67 15.88 0.46
C SER A 91 -15.37 15.16 0.12
N PRO A 92 -15.41 14.04 -0.64
CA PRO A 92 -14.21 13.31 -1.04
C PRO A 92 -13.17 14.21 -1.72
N LYS A 93 -13.61 15.14 -2.57
CA LYS A 93 -12.73 16.11 -3.23
C LYS A 93 -11.92 16.94 -2.21
N LYS A 94 -12.59 17.55 -1.23
CA LYS A 94 -11.91 18.38 -0.21
C LYS A 94 -10.95 17.55 0.63
N ALA A 95 -11.38 16.38 1.05
CA ALA A 95 -10.59 15.47 1.85
C ALA A 95 -9.29 15.06 1.12
N LEU A 96 -9.40 14.63 -0.14
CA LEU A 96 -8.25 14.22 -0.96
C LEU A 96 -7.29 15.37 -1.21
N VAL A 97 -7.78 16.55 -1.59
CA VAL A 97 -6.94 17.72 -1.87
C VAL A 97 -6.20 18.19 -0.61
N ILE A 98 -6.89 18.32 0.52
CA ILE A 98 -6.28 18.73 1.79
C ILE A 98 -5.21 17.71 2.20
N SER A 99 -5.50 16.41 2.10
CA SER A 99 -4.54 15.34 2.41
C SER A 99 -3.27 15.44 1.56
N LEU A 100 -3.39 15.60 0.25
CA LEU A 100 -2.25 15.71 -0.67
C LEU A 100 -1.40 16.94 -0.39
N LEU A 101 -2.04 18.10 -0.19
CA LEU A 101 -1.32 19.36 0.12
C LEU A 101 -0.66 19.30 1.50
N SER A 102 -1.32 18.71 2.50
CA SER A 102 -0.74 18.51 3.83
C SER A 102 0.45 17.58 3.79
N THR A 103 0.38 16.47 3.03
CA THR A 103 1.51 15.56 2.83
C THR A 103 2.68 16.26 2.16
N THR A 104 2.43 17.10 1.15
CA THR A 104 3.48 17.90 0.50
C THR A 104 4.12 18.89 1.47
N ALA A 105 3.31 19.59 2.28
CA ALA A 105 3.83 20.51 3.30
C ALA A 105 4.73 19.78 4.32
N LEU A 106 4.29 18.60 4.79
CA LEU A 106 5.09 17.75 5.68
C LEU A 106 6.39 17.29 5.02
N ALA A 107 6.37 16.97 3.71
CA ALA A 107 7.57 16.63 2.98
C ALA A 107 8.57 17.78 2.92
N TYR A 108 8.10 19.01 2.71
CA TYR A 108 8.98 20.19 2.71
C TYR A 108 9.53 20.51 4.10
N ILE A 109 8.70 20.43 5.14
CA ILE A 109 9.17 20.61 6.52
C ILE A 109 10.25 19.57 6.83
N TYR A 110 10.06 18.31 6.42
CA TYR A 110 11.06 17.27 6.59
C TYR A 110 12.35 17.57 5.82
N ALA A 111 12.25 17.98 4.55
CA ALA A 111 13.40 18.31 3.71
C ALA A 111 14.30 19.42 4.29
N PHE A 112 13.70 20.39 4.98
CA PHE A 112 14.43 21.51 5.57
C PHE A 112 14.88 21.27 7.02
N SER A 113 14.29 20.29 7.72
CA SER A 113 14.65 20.03 9.13
C SER A 113 15.69 18.92 9.29
N MET A 114 15.55 17.80 8.53
CA MET A 114 16.40 16.59 8.61
C MET A 114 16.80 16.19 10.05
N ASN A 115 15.87 16.38 10.99
CA ASN A 115 16.06 16.09 12.41
C ASN A 115 15.16 14.95 12.85
N PHE A 116 15.70 14.02 13.65
CA PHE A 116 14.97 12.82 14.07
C PHE A 116 13.71 13.14 14.88
N ALA A 117 13.79 14.05 15.87
CA ALA A 117 12.62 14.40 16.69
C ALA A 117 11.50 15.04 15.86
N VAL A 118 11.87 15.93 14.92
CA VAL A 118 10.93 16.53 13.99
C VAL A 118 10.36 15.48 13.05
N ALA A 119 11.16 14.57 12.54
CA ALA A 119 10.72 13.47 11.70
C ALA A 119 9.70 12.57 12.39
N MET A 120 9.87 12.25 13.68
CA MET A 120 8.88 11.49 14.45
C MET A 120 7.51 12.16 14.46
N VAL A 121 7.47 13.49 14.65
CA VAL A 121 6.22 14.27 14.60
C VAL A 121 5.65 14.29 13.17
N ILE A 122 6.52 14.41 12.16
CA ILE A 122 6.11 14.39 10.75
C ILE A 122 5.50 13.03 10.38
N TRP A 123 6.13 11.90 10.78
CA TRP A 123 5.60 10.56 10.47
C TRP A 123 4.25 10.32 11.16
N LEU A 124 4.05 10.84 12.37
CA LEU A 124 2.72 10.86 12.99
C LEU A 124 1.76 11.77 12.21
N GLY A 125 2.19 12.95 11.78
CA GLY A 125 1.41 13.86 10.93
C GLY A 125 1.02 13.24 9.59
N LEU A 126 1.89 12.44 8.99
CA LEU A 126 1.62 11.70 7.75
C LEU A 126 0.48 10.68 7.93
N SER A 127 0.31 10.09 9.10
CA SER A 127 -0.84 9.22 9.34
C SER A 127 -2.17 9.97 9.29
N PHE A 128 -2.20 11.22 9.73
CA PHE A 128 -3.37 12.09 9.56
C PHE A 128 -3.63 12.44 8.10
N SER A 129 -2.60 12.75 7.32
CA SER A 129 -2.79 13.13 5.92
C SER A 129 -3.06 11.95 4.99
N THR A 130 -2.61 10.73 5.32
CA THR A 130 -2.72 9.56 4.42
C THR A 130 -3.78 8.56 4.85
N ALA A 131 -3.94 8.29 6.14
CA ALA A 131 -4.83 7.25 6.63
C ALA A 131 -6.14 7.79 7.16
N PHE A 132 -6.12 8.93 7.87
CA PHE A 132 -7.27 9.44 8.58
C PHE A 132 -8.49 9.68 7.68
N VAL A 133 -8.34 10.45 6.63
CA VAL A 133 -9.47 10.78 5.73
C VAL A 133 -9.19 10.40 4.28
N PHE A 134 -7.92 10.39 3.86
CA PHE A 134 -7.56 10.17 2.45
C PHE A 134 -8.03 8.81 1.95
N TRP A 135 -7.65 7.72 2.62
CA TRP A 135 -7.94 6.37 2.14
C TRP A 135 -9.43 6.10 1.97
N SER A 136 -10.21 6.40 3.01
CA SER A 136 -11.67 6.21 2.96
C SER A 136 -12.34 7.10 1.92
N SER A 137 -11.90 8.36 1.80
CA SER A 137 -12.42 9.28 0.78
C SER A 137 -12.03 8.87 -0.63
N LEU A 138 -10.86 8.29 -0.81
CA LEU A 138 -10.40 7.74 -2.09
C LEU A 138 -11.28 6.57 -2.53
N MET A 139 -11.52 5.60 -1.64
CA MET A 139 -12.39 4.46 -1.94
C MET A 139 -13.82 4.91 -2.26
N LYS A 140 -14.34 5.87 -1.48
CA LYS A 140 -15.65 6.50 -1.74
C LYS A 140 -15.69 7.19 -3.10
N ALA A 141 -14.64 7.95 -3.46
CA ALA A 141 -14.57 8.63 -4.76
C ALA A 141 -14.58 7.65 -5.94
N ILE A 142 -13.83 6.55 -5.88
CA ILE A 142 -13.81 5.51 -6.91
C ILE A 142 -15.20 4.87 -7.05
N ARG A 143 -15.85 4.57 -5.92
CA ARG A 143 -17.19 3.96 -5.90
C ARG A 143 -18.25 4.86 -6.55
N ILE A 144 -18.24 6.15 -6.27
CA ILE A 144 -19.20 7.13 -6.83
C ILE A 144 -19.00 7.33 -8.34
N ILE A 145 -17.78 7.23 -8.84
CA ILE A 145 -17.45 7.48 -10.25
C ILE A 145 -17.91 6.34 -11.16
N GLY A 146 -17.87 5.08 -10.72
CA GLY A 146 -18.25 3.89 -11.49
C GLY A 146 -19.69 3.45 -11.27
N THR A 147 -20.30 2.79 -12.25
CA THR A 147 -21.53 2.00 -12.04
C THR A 147 -21.17 0.68 -11.35
N GLU A 148 -22.14 -0.03 -10.78
CA GLU A 148 -21.88 -1.33 -10.12
C GLU A 148 -21.18 -2.33 -11.08
N GLU A 149 -21.56 -2.34 -12.34
CA GLU A 149 -20.99 -3.22 -13.38
C GLU A 149 -19.53 -2.86 -13.72
N GLU A 150 -19.14 -1.58 -13.55
CA GLU A 150 -17.81 -1.07 -13.90
C GLU A 150 -16.85 -1.02 -12.70
N GLN A 151 -17.33 -1.28 -11.47
CA GLN A 151 -16.52 -1.12 -10.23
C GLN A 151 -15.20 -1.90 -10.30
N GLY A 152 -15.25 -3.17 -10.71
CA GLY A 152 -14.04 -3.99 -10.84
C GLY A 152 -13.00 -3.36 -11.77
N PHE A 153 -13.44 -2.83 -12.92
CA PHE A 153 -12.56 -2.14 -13.86
C PHE A 153 -12.01 -0.82 -13.29
N MET A 154 -12.84 -0.03 -12.59
CA MET A 154 -12.41 1.24 -12.01
C MET A 154 -11.36 1.06 -10.91
N TYR A 155 -11.56 0.09 -10.01
CA TYR A 155 -10.54 -0.26 -9.01
C TYR A 155 -9.28 -0.82 -9.67
N GLY A 156 -9.40 -1.69 -10.67
CA GLY A 156 -8.27 -2.20 -11.42
C GLY A 156 -7.45 -1.10 -12.08
N LEU A 157 -8.11 -0.16 -12.76
CA LEU A 157 -7.47 0.99 -13.38
C LEU A 157 -6.80 1.90 -12.34
N TYR A 158 -7.48 2.16 -11.22
CA TYR A 158 -6.89 2.91 -10.11
C TYR A 158 -5.61 2.27 -9.61
N TYR A 159 -5.62 0.96 -9.29
CA TYR A 159 -4.44 0.27 -8.75
C TYR A 159 -3.29 0.20 -9.77
N ALA A 160 -3.59 0.02 -11.05
CA ALA A 160 -2.57 0.08 -12.10
C ALA A 160 -1.93 1.47 -12.18
N CYS A 161 -2.74 2.54 -12.19
CA CYS A 161 -2.24 3.91 -12.20
C CYS A 161 -1.47 4.25 -10.90
N ASN A 162 -1.92 3.76 -9.75
CA ASN A 162 -1.24 3.92 -8.47
C ASN A 162 0.18 3.31 -8.50
N GLY A 163 0.32 2.06 -8.92
CA GLY A 163 1.61 1.38 -9.03
C GLY A 163 2.56 2.09 -10.00
N ILE A 164 2.07 2.45 -11.19
CA ILE A 164 2.85 3.20 -12.19
C ILE A 164 3.27 4.56 -11.63
N THR A 165 2.37 5.29 -10.97
CA THR A 165 2.69 6.59 -10.37
C THR A 165 3.72 6.46 -9.25
N GLY A 166 3.60 5.45 -8.40
CA GLY A 166 4.60 5.19 -7.37
C GLY A 166 5.99 4.98 -7.97
N ALA A 167 6.09 4.17 -9.04
CA ALA A 167 7.33 3.97 -9.77
C ALA A 167 7.87 5.27 -10.38
N LEU A 168 7.02 6.04 -11.06
CA LEU A 168 7.41 7.31 -11.71
C LEU A 168 7.84 8.36 -10.69
N THR A 169 7.13 8.49 -9.55
CA THR A 169 7.47 9.43 -8.48
C THR A 169 8.84 9.11 -7.89
N ASN A 170 9.10 7.85 -7.58
CA ASN A 170 10.39 7.42 -7.06
C ASN A 170 11.52 7.54 -8.10
N THR A 171 11.24 7.25 -9.39
CA THR A 171 12.20 7.44 -10.48
C THR A 171 12.55 8.92 -10.68
N LEU A 172 11.55 9.81 -10.64
CA LEU A 172 11.77 11.26 -10.66
C LEU A 172 12.68 11.69 -9.51
N ALA A 173 12.32 11.29 -8.28
CA ALA A 173 13.09 11.61 -7.10
C ALA A 173 14.54 11.09 -7.19
N LEU A 174 14.72 9.85 -7.68
CA LEU A 174 16.04 9.24 -7.84
C LEU A 174 16.89 9.97 -8.91
N ASN A 175 16.28 10.39 -10.02
CA ASN A 175 16.99 11.17 -11.03
C ASN A 175 17.41 12.55 -10.50
N VAL A 176 16.53 13.20 -9.73
CA VAL A 176 16.87 14.48 -9.08
C VAL A 176 17.94 14.27 -8.00
N TYR A 177 17.88 13.18 -7.23
CA TYR A 177 18.94 12.79 -6.28
C TYR A 177 20.31 12.74 -6.94
N LYS A 178 20.41 12.09 -8.10
CA LYS A 178 21.68 11.95 -8.87
C LYS A 178 22.27 13.29 -9.31
N THR A 179 21.47 14.34 -9.47
CA THR A 179 21.99 15.68 -9.88
C THR A 179 22.87 16.34 -8.83
N ALA A 180 22.89 15.83 -7.60
CA ALA A 180 23.77 16.34 -6.54
C ALA A 180 25.19 15.74 -6.59
N GLY A 181 25.44 14.77 -7.47
CA GLY A 181 26.74 14.09 -7.58
C GLY A 181 27.07 13.33 -6.29
N ASN A 182 28.24 13.62 -5.70
CA ASN A 182 28.70 12.96 -4.49
C ASN A 182 28.11 13.51 -3.18
N ASP A 183 27.32 14.59 -3.24
CA ASP A 183 26.65 15.13 -2.04
C ASP A 183 25.32 14.41 -1.78
N MET A 184 25.42 13.33 -1.03
CA MET A 184 24.28 12.49 -0.66
C MET A 184 23.19 13.26 0.08
N SER A 185 23.58 14.19 0.96
CA SER A 185 22.62 14.99 1.75
C SER A 185 21.83 15.95 0.88
N SER A 186 22.50 16.73 0.03
CA SER A 186 21.80 17.60 -0.91
C SER A 186 20.95 16.82 -1.90
N GLY A 187 21.43 15.65 -2.33
CA GLY A 187 20.67 14.72 -3.19
C GLY A 187 19.38 14.26 -2.52
N PHE A 188 19.47 13.85 -1.28
CA PHE A 188 18.31 13.36 -0.53
C PHE A 188 17.28 14.47 -0.29
N VAL A 189 17.69 15.65 0.11
CA VAL A 189 16.80 16.81 0.25
C VAL A 189 16.06 17.12 -1.05
N ARG A 190 16.78 17.15 -2.18
CA ARG A 190 16.18 17.38 -3.51
C ARG A 190 15.21 16.27 -3.89
N ALA A 191 15.52 15.01 -3.57
CA ALA A 191 14.62 13.86 -3.80
C ALA A 191 13.32 13.99 -3.00
N VAL A 192 13.40 14.36 -1.71
CA VAL A 192 12.23 14.60 -0.85
C VAL A 192 11.34 15.72 -1.42
N ILE A 193 11.93 16.84 -1.82
CA ILE A 193 11.20 17.97 -2.40
C ILE A 193 10.52 17.56 -3.71
N SER A 194 11.27 16.95 -4.64
CA SER A 194 10.74 16.61 -5.96
C SER A 194 9.66 15.54 -5.88
N GLY A 195 9.88 14.44 -5.12
CA GLY A 195 8.89 13.39 -4.93
C GLY A 195 7.66 13.87 -4.16
N GLY A 196 7.84 14.67 -3.10
CA GLY A 196 6.75 15.28 -2.34
C GLY A 196 5.90 16.25 -3.17
N SER A 197 6.49 16.95 -4.15
CA SER A 197 5.76 17.86 -5.05
C SER A 197 4.77 17.15 -5.96
N VAL A 198 4.98 15.87 -6.28
CA VAL A 198 4.06 15.10 -7.12
C VAL A 198 2.68 14.98 -6.45
N ALA A 199 2.63 14.87 -5.13
CA ALA A 199 1.36 14.87 -4.40
C ALA A 199 0.61 16.20 -4.53
N ALA A 200 1.31 17.35 -4.49
CA ALA A 200 0.68 18.65 -4.73
C ALA A 200 0.13 18.75 -6.15
N VAL A 201 0.89 18.30 -7.16
CA VAL A 201 0.42 18.27 -8.56
C VAL A 201 -0.84 17.42 -8.69
N ALA A 202 -0.88 16.24 -8.07
CA ALA A 202 -2.06 15.39 -8.03
C ALA A 202 -3.26 16.13 -7.38
N GLY A 203 -3.03 16.81 -6.26
CA GLY A 203 -4.05 17.62 -5.58
C GLY A 203 -4.62 18.73 -6.48
N ILE A 204 -3.76 19.45 -7.18
CA ILE A 204 -4.17 20.50 -8.12
C ILE A 204 -5.00 19.91 -9.27
N ILE A 205 -4.57 18.78 -9.84
CA ILE A 205 -5.32 18.09 -10.91
C ILE A 205 -6.72 17.69 -10.41
N LEU A 206 -6.84 17.16 -9.18
CA LEU A 206 -8.12 16.77 -8.61
C LEU A 206 -9.05 17.97 -8.37
N ILE A 207 -8.52 19.17 -8.07
CA ILE A 207 -9.33 20.39 -7.95
C ILE A 207 -10.12 20.66 -9.24
N PHE A 208 -9.49 20.46 -10.40
CA PHE A 208 -10.12 20.72 -11.69
C PHE A 208 -10.97 19.55 -12.20
N LEU A 209 -10.57 18.30 -11.95
CA LEU A 209 -11.26 17.13 -12.48
C LEU A 209 -12.48 16.71 -11.65
N MET A 210 -12.40 16.75 -10.31
CA MET A 210 -13.51 16.34 -9.45
C MET A 210 -14.54 17.45 -9.32
N LYS A 211 -15.82 17.10 -9.54
CA LYS A 211 -16.94 17.98 -9.20
C LYS A 211 -17.21 17.91 -7.70
N GLU A 212 -17.67 19.03 -7.15
CA GLU A 212 -18.17 19.09 -5.79
C GLU A 212 -19.69 18.83 -5.83
N ASP A 213 -20.10 17.59 -5.62
CA ASP A 213 -21.52 17.26 -5.53
C ASP A 213 -22.00 17.49 -4.09
N LYS A 214 -22.90 18.45 -3.95
CA LYS A 214 -23.50 18.81 -2.64
C LYS A 214 -24.45 17.72 -2.08
N LYS A 215 -24.74 16.66 -2.86
CA LYS A 215 -25.74 15.64 -2.52
C LYS A 215 -25.18 14.34 -1.90
N ASP A 216 -23.86 14.14 -1.91
CA ASP A 216 -23.30 12.81 -1.60
C ASP A 216 -23.02 12.55 -0.12
N ALA A 217 -23.39 13.46 0.76
CA ALA A 217 -23.28 13.23 2.21
C ALA A 217 -24.35 12.27 2.77
N SER A 218 -25.36 11.89 1.97
CA SER A 218 -26.49 11.08 2.42
C SER A 218 -26.75 9.80 1.60
N ALA A 219 -25.95 9.49 0.58
CA ALA A 219 -26.24 8.41 -0.39
C ALA A 219 -25.52 7.08 -0.12
N ALA A 220 -25.00 6.85 1.06
CA ALA A 220 -24.37 5.59 1.43
C ALA A 220 -25.13 4.83 2.51
N ASP A 221 -26.45 4.73 2.37
CA ASP A 221 -27.25 3.78 3.18
C ASP A 221 -27.60 2.57 2.28
N ASP A 222 -26.59 1.81 1.90
CA ASP A 222 -26.70 0.63 1.05
C ASP A 222 -27.09 -0.61 1.85
N GLY A 223 -28.06 -0.57 2.77
CA GLY A 223 -28.65 -1.78 3.34
C GLY A 223 -27.69 -2.86 3.88
N GLU A 224 -26.39 -2.63 3.85
CA GLU A 224 -25.43 -3.53 4.48
C GLU A 224 -25.59 -3.47 5.99
N PRO A 225 -25.63 -4.63 6.65
CA PRO A 225 -25.84 -4.69 8.10
C PRO A 225 -24.73 -3.88 8.79
N LYS A 226 -25.16 -2.79 9.47
CA LYS A 226 -24.27 -1.91 10.23
C LYS A 226 -23.54 -2.73 11.28
N PHE A 227 -22.22 -2.59 11.34
CA PHE A 227 -21.36 -3.17 12.35
C PHE A 227 -21.95 -2.94 13.75
N GLN A 228 -22.18 -4.03 14.48
CA GLN A 228 -22.57 -4.00 15.89
C GLN A 228 -21.37 -4.39 16.75
N LEU A 229 -21.10 -3.61 17.80
CA LEU A 229 -20.03 -3.94 18.76
C LEU A 229 -20.19 -5.35 19.38
N SER A 230 -21.41 -5.87 19.42
CA SER A 230 -21.71 -7.24 19.89
C SER A 230 -21.08 -8.31 19.00
N ASP A 231 -20.93 -8.05 17.70
CA ASP A 231 -20.37 -9.02 16.76
C ASP A 231 -18.85 -9.09 16.85
N LEU A 232 -18.20 -8.00 17.29
CA LEU A 232 -16.78 -7.99 17.59
C LEU A 232 -16.41 -9.03 18.65
N GLY A 233 -17.22 -9.11 19.74
CA GLY A 233 -16.97 -10.07 20.81
C GLY A 233 -17.14 -11.54 20.37
N LYS A 234 -18.00 -11.81 19.40
CA LYS A 234 -18.17 -13.15 18.81
C LYS A 234 -16.97 -13.52 17.94
N LEU A 235 -16.55 -12.60 17.07
CA LEU A 235 -15.42 -12.81 16.15
C LEU A 235 -14.10 -13.02 16.90
N LEU A 236 -13.83 -12.24 17.94
CA LEU A 236 -12.63 -12.39 18.76
C LEU A 236 -12.54 -13.73 19.48
N LYS A 237 -13.67 -14.42 19.67
CA LYS A 237 -13.73 -15.78 20.25
C LYS A 237 -13.54 -16.89 19.20
N MET A 238 -13.57 -16.57 17.91
CA MET A 238 -13.40 -17.54 16.82
C MET A 238 -11.93 -17.75 16.51
N PRO A 239 -11.33 -18.94 16.77
CA PRO A 239 -9.91 -19.18 16.50
C PRO A 239 -9.51 -18.93 15.05
N VAL A 240 -10.41 -19.19 14.10
CA VAL A 240 -10.16 -19.00 12.66
C VAL A 240 -9.87 -17.55 12.30
N VAL A 241 -10.46 -16.58 13.01
CA VAL A 241 -10.20 -15.14 12.78
C VAL A 241 -8.75 -14.80 13.10
N TRP A 242 -8.21 -15.35 14.18
CA TRP A 242 -6.80 -15.15 14.56
C TRP A 242 -5.84 -15.84 13.59
N VAL A 243 -6.18 -17.04 13.11
CA VAL A 243 -5.37 -17.76 12.11
C VAL A 243 -5.33 -16.97 10.79
N VAL A 244 -6.46 -16.40 10.35
CA VAL A 244 -6.52 -15.50 9.18
C VAL A 244 -5.67 -14.26 9.42
N ALA A 245 -5.83 -13.60 10.56
CA ALA A 245 -5.08 -12.39 10.89
C ALA A 245 -3.56 -12.63 10.90
N LEU A 246 -3.11 -13.75 11.49
CA LEU A 246 -1.71 -14.14 11.49
C LEU A 246 -1.20 -14.56 10.11
N THR A 247 -2.04 -15.15 9.27
CA THR A 247 -1.68 -15.45 7.86
C THR A 247 -1.46 -14.15 7.09
N ILE A 248 -2.32 -13.15 7.28
CA ILE A 248 -2.17 -11.82 6.67
C ILE A 248 -0.91 -11.14 7.22
N PHE A 249 -0.66 -11.23 8.52
CA PHE A 249 0.58 -10.73 9.14
C PHE A 249 1.83 -11.32 8.48
N CYS A 250 1.89 -12.64 8.28
CA CYS A 250 3.02 -13.27 7.61
C CYS A 250 3.14 -12.81 6.14
N GLY A 251 2.03 -12.74 5.40
CA GLY A 251 2.02 -12.32 3.99
C GLY A 251 2.42 -10.86 3.80
N TYR A 252 1.87 -9.97 4.60
CA TYR A 252 2.23 -8.56 4.61
C TYR A 252 3.66 -8.35 5.12
N GLY A 253 4.09 -9.17 6.07
CA GLY A 253 5.46 -9.16 6.58
C GLY A 253 6.48 -9.40 5.47
N TYR A 254 6.23 -10.29 4.53
CA TYR A 254 7.08 -10.46 3.35
C TYR A 254 7.05 -9.24 2.43
N TYR A 255 5.85 -8.70 2.15
CA TYR A 255 5.71 -7.51 1.32
C TYR A 255 6.58 -6.35 1.82
N THR A 256 6.46 -5.98 3.09
CA THR A 256 7.24 -4.88 3.67
C THR A 256 8.73 -5.22 3.80
N SER A 257 9.08 -6.49 4.09
CA SER A 257 10.46 -6.91 4.30
C SER A 257 11.30 -6.94 3.01
N THR A 258 10.70 -6.98 1.83
CA THR A 258 11.45 -6.89 0.57
C THR A 258 12.22 -5.57 0.46
N SER A 259 11.82 -4.52 1.17
CA SER A 259 12.53 -3.24 1.23
C SER A 259 13.94 -3.37 1.83
N TYR A 260 14.19 -4.35 2.70
CA TYR A 260 15.50 -4.60 3.31
C TYR A 260 16.52 -5.20 2.35
N PHE A 261 16.11 -5.64 1.17
CA PHE A 261 17.06 -5.93 0.10
C PHE A 261 17.78 -4.67 -0.40
N ASN A 262 17.24 -3.46 -0.18
CA ASN A 262 17.91 -2.23 -0.58
C ASN A 262 19.22 -2.06 0.22
N PRO A 263 19.20 -1.91 1.56
CA PRO A 263 20.44 -1.79 2.32
C PRO A 263 21.29 -3.08 2.28
N PHE A 264 20.70 -4.27 2.12
CA PHE A 264 21.49 -5.50 1.90
C PHE A 264 22.37 -5.42 0.64
N LEU A 265 21.82 -4.90 -0.46
CA LEU A 265 22.57 -4.76 -1.72
C LEU A 265 23.69 -3.72 -1.59
N THR A 266 23.48 -2.65 -0.83
CA THR A 266 24.51 -1.61 -0.66
C THR A 266 25.56 -1.98 0.38
N GLU A 267 25.15 -2.45 1.56
CA GLU A 267 26.05 -2.71 2.68
C GLU A 267 26.79 -4.04 2.58
N VAL A 268 26.17 -5.07 2.00
CA VAL A 268 26.75 -6.44 1.97
C VAL A 268 27.31 -6.78 0.59
N ILE A 269 26.59 -6.44 -0.47
CA ILE A 269 26.99 -6.77 -1.86
C ILE A 269 27.84 -5.67 -2.50
N GLY A 270 27.77 -4.42 -1.99
CA GLY A 270 28.52 -3.29 -2.52
C GLY A 270 27.90 -2.68 -3.79
N VAL A 271 26.61 -2.84 -4.01
CA VAL A 271 25.87 -2.17 -5.10
C VAL A 271 25.79 -0.67 -4.78
N SER A 272 25.95 0.20 -5.79
CA SER A 272 25.78 1.64 -5.54
C SER A 272 24.36 1.96 -5.07
N PRO A 273 24.16 2.99 -4.20
CA PRO A 273 22.85 3.39 -3.70
C PRO A 273 21.84 3.70 -4.82
N GLU A 274 22.31 4.30 -5.92
CA GLU A 274 21.48 4.64 -7.08
C GLU A 274 20.98 3.39 -7.81
N SER A 275 21.85 2.38 -7.97
CA SER A 275 21.49 1.11 -8.61
C SER A 275 20.57 0.30 -7.72
N SER A 276 20.83 0.24 -6.42
CA SER A 276 19.96 -0.41 -5.43
C SER A 276 18.60 0.27 -5.36
N GLY A 277 18.57 1.61 -5.39
CA GLY A 277 17.33 2.40 -5.46
C GLY A 277 16.50 2.07 -6.71
N LEU A 278 17.13 1.95 -7.89
CA LEU A 278 16.44 1.58 -9.13
C LEU A 278 15.82 0.17 -9.02
N ILE A 279 16.59 -0.81 -8.55
CA ILE A 279 16.08 -2.17 -8.32
C ILE A 279 14.94 -2.17 -7.30
N SER A 280 15.03 -1.34 -6.26
CA SER A 280 13.96 -1.17 -5.27
C SER A 280 12.69 -0.60 -5.87
N ILE A 281 12.78 0.35 -6.80
CA ILE A 281 11.62 0.88 -7.54
C ILE A 281 10.94 -0.26 -8.32
N ILE A 282 11.71 -1.07 -9.03
CA ILE A 282 11.15 -2.22 -9.76
C ILE A 282 10.48 -3.18 -8.78
N ARG A 283 11.19 -3.56 -7.72
CA ARG A 283 10.73 -4.56 -6.74
C ARG A 283 9.48 -4.14 -5.98
N ASN A 284 9.41 -2.89 -5.49
CA ASN A 284 8.34 -2.45 -4.59
C ASN A 284 7.15 -1.81 -5.32
N TYR A 285 7.33 -1.34 -6.55
CA TYR A 285 6.28 -0.62 -7.27
C TYR A 285 5.88 -1.29 -8.58
N LEU A 286 6.82 -1.68 -9.45
CA LEU A 286 6.47 -2.29 -10.73
C LEU A 286 6.01 -3.74 -10.57
N LEU A 287 6.64 -4.52 -9.68
CA LEU A 287 6.20 -5.91 -9.44
C LEU A 287 4.81 -6.01 -8.80
N LEU A 288 4.23 -4.91 -8.29
CA LEU A 288 2.83 -4.88 -7.86
C LEU A 288 1.86 -5.21 -9.01
N LEU A 289 2.27 -4.98 -10.26
CA LEU A 289 1.52 -5.41 -11.45
C LEU A 289 1.36 -6.95 -11.55
N LEU A 290 2.12 -7.72 -10.77
CA LEU A 290 1.98 -9.17 -10.67
C LEU A 290 0.89 -9.62 -9.66
N ALA A 291 0.31 -8.70 -8.87
CA ALA A 291 -0.75 -9.05 -7.93
C ALA A 291 -1.94 -9.79 -8.60
N PRO A 292 -2.44 -9.39 -9.80
CA PRO A 292 -3.46 -10.15 -10.51
C PRO A 292 -3.02 -11.57 -10.91
N VAL A 293 -1.72 -11.78 -11.18
CA VAL A 293 -1.19 -13.12 -11.47
C VAL A 293 -1.35 -14.02 -10.26
N GLY A 294 -1.11 -13.50 -9.04
CA GLY A 294 -1.40 -14.20 -7.79
C GLY A 294 -2.86 -14.64 -7.69
N GLY A 295 -3.82 -13.78 -8.10
CA GLY A 295 -5.24 -14.12 -8.18
C GLY A 295 -5.52 -15.24 -9.19
N ILE A 296 -4.95 -15.16 -10.39
CA ILE A 296 -5.10 -16.20 -11.41
C ILE A 296 -4.55 -17.55 -10.93
N LEU A 297 -3.40 -17.54 -10.25
CA LEU A 297 -2.83 -18.74 -9.67
C LEU A 297 -3.74 -19.34 -8.60
N ALA A 298 -4.25 -18.50 -7.68
CA ALA A 298 -5.17 -18.93 -6.64
C ALA A 298 -6.44 -19.56 -7.22
N ASP A 299 -7.08 -18.90 -8.21
CA ASP A 299 -8.39 -19.28 -8.72
C ASP A 299 -8.33 -20.41 -9.75
N LYS A 300 -7.39 -20.34 -10.71
CA LYS A 300 -7.37 -21.26 -11.87
C LYS A 300 -6.42 -22.44 -11.68
N VAL A 301 -5.25 -22.25 -11.05
CA VAL A 301 -4.24 -23.28 -10.91
C VAL A 301 -4.47 -24.07 -9.62
N PHE A 302 -4.43 -23.38 -8.48
CA PHE A 302 -4.55 -24.03 -7.17
C PHE A 302 -6.02 -24.25 -6.75
N LYS A 303 -6.97 -23.53 -7.36
CA LYS A 303 -8.41 -23.56 -7.03
C LYS A 303 -8.67 -23.32 -5.54
N SER A 304 -7.79 -22.59 -4.89
CA SER A 304 -7.85 -22.20 -3.48
C SER A 304 -6.76 -21.18 -3.19
N THR A 305 -7.13 -20.05 -2.61
CA THR A 305 -6.18 -19.03 -2.14
C THR A 305 -5.25 -19.61 -1.07
N CYS A 306 -5.79 -20.40 -0.14
CA CYS A 306 -4.99 -20.99 0.93
C CYS A 306 -3.91 -21.96 0.41
N LYS A 307 -4.20 -22.76 -0.60
CA LYS A 307 -3.20 -23.65 -1.22
C LYS A 307 -2.13 -22.87 -1.94
N TRP A 308 -2.53 -21.83 -2.68
CA TRP A 308 -1.58 -20.93 -3.34
C TRP A 308 -0.66 -20.26 -2.31
N LEU A 309 -1.23 -19.68 -1.25
CA LEU A 309 -0.44 -19.02 -0.20
C LEU A 309 0.49 -20.00 0.51
N MET A 310 0.05 -21.21 0.83
CA MET A 310 0.92 -22.25 1.41
C MET A 310 2.16 -22.51 0.53
N THR A 311 1.94 -22.67 -0.77
CA THR A 311 3.04 -22.89 -1.73
C THR A 311 3.94 -21.67 -1.83
N ALA A 312 3.38 -20.47 -1.95
CA ALA A 312 4.12 -19.22 -2.05
C ALA A 312 4.95 -18.94 -0.79
N PHE A 313 4.41 -19.20 0.40
CA PHE A 313 5.14 -19.09 1.66
C PHE A 313 6.35 -20.04 1.71
N LEU A 314 6.21 -21.29 1.29
CA LEU A 314 7.32 -22.24 1.24
C LEU A 314 8.39 -21.83 0.20
N ILE A 315 7.96 -21.33 -0.96
CA ILE A 315 8.88 -20.79 -1.97
C ILE A 315 9.64 -19.59 -1.39
N LEU A 316 8.96 -18.66 -0.75
CA LEU A 316 9.61 -17.50 -0.12
C LEU A 316 10.56 -17.91 1.00
N ALA A 317 10.18 -18.87 1.85
CA ALA A 317 11.07 -19.40 2.87
C ALA A 317 12.35 -19.97 2.23
N ALA A 318 12.23 -20.75 1.16
CA ALA A 318 13.38 -21.28 0.42
C ALA A 318 14.24 -20.15 -0.21
N LEU A 319 13.59 -19.16 -0.85
CA LEU A 319 14.31 -18.04 -1.47
C LEU A 319 15.07 -17.22 -0.44
N PHE A 320 14.51 -16.93 0.73
CA PHE A 320 15.23 -16.23 1.79
C PHE A 320 16.33 -17.10 2.42
N GLY A 321 16.14 -18.42 2.46
CA GLY A 321 17.22 -19.35 2.83
C GLY A 321 18.39 -19.36 1.82
N ILE A 322 18.09 -19.31 0.53
CA ILE A 322 19.10 -19.26 -0.55
C ILE A 322 19.94 -17.98 -0.47
N VAL A 323 19.34 -16.82 -0.13
CA VAL A 323 20.11 -15.57 0.05
C VAL A 323 21.28 -15.76 1.02
N MET A 324 21.09 -16.53 2.08
CA MET A 324 22.10 -16.73 3.13
C MET A 324 23.29 -17.59 2.68
N ILE A 325 23.13 -18.36 1.61
CA ILE A 325 24.16 -19.23 1.05
C ILE A 325 24.67 -18.76 -0.32
N LEU A 326 24.31 -17.55 -0.74
CA LEU A 326 24.84 -16.96 -1.97
C LEU A 326 26.37 -16.86 -1.87
N PRO A 327 27.09 -17.14 -2.96
CA PRO A 327 28.54 -16.98 -2.97
C PRO A 327 28.98 -15.56 -2.61
N SER A 328 30.03 -15.42 -1.83
CA SER A 328 30.57 -14.11 -1.41
C SER A 328 31.09 -13.27 -2.59
N ASP A 329 31.39 -13.92 -3.72
CA ASP A 329 31.88 -13.33 -4.97
C ASP A 329 30.75 -13.15 -6.02
N ILE A 330 29.49 -13.27 -5.62
CA ILE A 330 28.36 -13.05 -6.52
C ILE A 330 28.42 -11.66 -7.15
N SER A 331 28.23 -11.57 -8.47
CA SER A 331 28.24 -10.27 -9.12
C SER A 331 27.10 -9.37 -8.61
N PRO A 332 27.35 -8.05 -8.41
CA PRO A 332 26.32 -7.11 -7.96
C PRO A 332 25.04 -7.13 -8.81
N MET A 333 25.17 -7.34 -10.11
CA MET A 333 24.03 -7.48 -11.03
C MET A 333 23.22 -8.75 -10.75
N ALA A 334 23.89 -9.90 -10.58
CA ALA A 334 23.20 -11.17 -10.31
C ALA A 334 22.47 -11.12 -8.95
N ALA A 335 23.11 -10.57 -7.91
CA ALA A 335 22.49 -10.38 -6.61
C ALA A 335 21.26 -9.45 -6.70
N SER A 336 21.39 -8.35 -7.42
CA SER A 336 20.29 -7.38 -7.65
C SER A 336 19.09 -8.05 -8.34
N LEU A 337 19.34 -8.77 -9.43
CA LEU A 337 18.28 -9.48 -10.16
C LEU A 337 17.66 -10.60 -9.33
N TYR A 338 18.45 -11.30 -8.52
CA TYR A 338 17.93 -12.30 -7.59
C TYR A 338 16.86 -11.73 -6.66
N THR A 339 17.07 -10.52 -6.13
CA THR A 339 16.10 -9.91 -5.18
C THR A 339 14.72 -9.62 -5.79
N LEU A 340 14.61 -9.58 -7.13
CA LEU A 340 13.33 -9.41 -7.81
C LEU A 340 12.46 -10.67 -7.72
N ILE A 341 13.05 -11.86 -7.58
CA ILE A 341 12.30 -13.12 -7.51
C ILE A 341 11.46 -13.19 -6.23
N PRO A 342 12.05 -13.09 -5.00
CA PRO A 342 11.24 -13.03 -3.77
C PRO A 342 10.30 -11.82 -3.76
N GLY A 343 10.69 -10.68 -4.36
CA GLY A 343 9.81 -9.53 -4.54
C GLY A 343 8.55 -9.86 -5.35
N ALA A 344 8.71 -10.58 -6.46
CA ALA A 344 7.58 -10.97 -7.31
C ALA A 344 6.59 -11.90 -6.55
N PHE A 345 7.11 -12.92 -5.85
CA PHE A 345 6.26 -13.80 -5.05
C PHE A 345 5.56 -13.06 -3.91
N ALA A 346 6.25 -12.12 -3.23
CA ALA A 346 5.65 -11.30 -2.18
C ALA A 346 4.49 -10.44 -2.73
N MET A 347 4.64 -9.83 -3.92
CA MET A 347 3.59 -9.03 -4.56
C MET A 347 2.39 -9.88 -5.02
N MET A 348 2.64 -11.06 -5.60
CA MET A 348 1.58 -12.00 -5.96
C MET A 348 0.80 -12.49 -4.74
N MET A 349 1.47 -12.71 -3.60
CA MET A 349 0.82 -13.06 -2.34
C MET A 349 0.02 -11.91 -1.76
N TYR A 350 0.60 -10.71 -1.72
CA TYR A 350 -0.03 -9.51 -1.18
C TYR A 350 -1.37 -9.23 -1.84
N GLY A 351 -1.46 -9.43 -3.17
CA GLY A 351 -2.69 -9.22 -3.94
C GLY A 351 -3.87 -10.10 -3.53
N VAL A 352 -3.62 -11.24 -2.87
CA VAL A 352 -4.68 -12.23 -2.56
C VAL A 352 -4.79 -12.61 -1.09
N VAL A 353 -3.90 -12.13 -0.24
CA VAL A 353 -3.83 -12.61 1.16
C VAL A 353 -5.14 -12.40 1.93
N PHE A 354 -5.87 -11.32 1.65
CA PHE A 354 -7.18 -11.05 2.26
C PHE A 354 -8.29 -11.98 1.76
N SER A 355 -8.13 -12.61 0.59
CA SER A 355 -9.12 -13.57 0.08
C SER A 355 -9.20 -14.85 0.94
N THR A 356 -8.25 -15.08 1.85
CA THR A 356 -8.31 -16.15 2.84
C THR A 356 -9.54 -16.06 3.76
N VAL A 357 -10.07 -14.86 3.99
CA VAL A 357 -11.28 -14.64 4.80
C VAL A 357 -12.48 -15.39 4.21
N SER A 358 -12.62 -15.40 2.88
CA SER A 358 -13.71 -16.10 2.20
C SER A 358 -13.58 -17.63 2.29
N GLU A 359 -12.35 -18.16 2.33
CA GLU A 359 -12.10 -19.59 2.47
C GLU A 359 -12.18 -20.09 3.92
N ALA A 360 -12.07 -19.21 4.90
CA ALA A 360 -12.10 -19.54 6.32
C ALA A 360 -13.48 -20.02 6.82
N GLY A 361 -14.54 -19.94 5.99
CA GLY A 361 -15.89 -20.32 6.39
C GLY A 361 -16.54 -19.32 7.34
N ILE A 362 -16.11 -18.07 7.31
CA ILE A 362 -16.69 -16.98 8.09
C ILE A 362 -17.98 -16.52 7.40
N PRO A 363 -19.09 -16.32 8.15
CA PRO A 363 -20.34 -15.84 7.58
C PRO A 363 -20.16 -14.53 6.81
N ARG A 364 -20.81 -14.39 5.64
CA ARG A 364 -20.69 -13.21 4.79
C ARG A 364 -20.95 -11.90 5.52
N MET A 365 -21.94 -11.88 6.42
CA MET A 365 -22.28 -10.72 7.26
C MET A 365 -21.14 -10.25 8.17
N MET A 366 -20.19 -11.13 8.51
CA MET A 366 -19.07 -10.84 9.42
C MET A 366 -17.75 -10.61 8.66
N THR A 367 -17.74 -10.72 7.32
CA THR A 367 -16.53 -10.62 6.49
C THR A 367 -15.86 -9.27 6.64
N GLY A 368 -16.59 -8.16 6.56
CA GLY A 368 -16.03 -6.81 6.69
C GLY A 368 -15.38 -6.59 8.05
N THR A 369 -16.05 -6.99 9.14
CA THR A 369 -15.49 -6.89 10.50
C THR A 369 -14.25 -7.76 10.68
N THR A 370 -14.27 -8.97 10.12
CA THR A 370 -13.11 -9.87 10.14
C THR A 370 -11.91 -9.25 9.40
N ILE A 371 -12.14 -8.66 8.23
CA ILE A 371 -11.09 -7.93 7.49
C ILE A 371 -10.56 -6.78 8.33
N GLY A 372 -11.42 -6.02 9.01
CA GLY A 372 -10.99 -4.94 9.90
C GLY A 372 -10.06 -5.42 11.03
N ILE A 373 -10.47 -6.46 11.77
CA ILE A 373 -9.65 -7.07 12.84
C ILE A 373 -8.33 -7.60 12.26
N ALA A 374 -8.42 -8.34 11.16
CA ALA A 374 -7.28 -8.96 10.52
C ALA A 374 -6.31 -7.92 9.96
N SER A 375 -6.79 -6.75 9.51
CA SER A 375 -5.94 -5.65 9.04
C SER A 375 -5.14 -5.02 10.18
N ILE A 376 -5.74 -4.86 11.37
CA ILE A 376 -5.02 -4.31 12.54
C ILE A 376 -3.79 -5.18 12.85
N ILE A 377 -3.95 -6.49 12.88
CA ILE A 377 -2.85 -7.43 13.14
C ILE A 377 -1.96 -7.57 11.91
N GLY A 378 -2.56 -7.67 10.75
CA GLY A 378 -1.89 -7.92 9.48
C GLY A 378 -0.88 -6.85 9.09
N TYR A 379 -1.13 -5.58 9.44
CA TYR A 379 -0.21 -4.46 9.15
C TYR A 379 0.82 -4.17 10.25
N LEU A 380 0.78 -4.90 11.38
CA LEU A 380 1.80 -4.78 12.45
C LEU A 380 3.25 -5.01 12.00
N PRO A 381 3.56 -5.80 10.94
CA PRO A 381 4.94 -5.94 10.47
C PRO A 381 5.63 -4.60 10.17
N ASP A 382 4.94 -3.61 9.62
CA ASP A 382 5.54 -2.27 9.40
C ASP A 382 6.10 -1.64 10.69
N SER A 383 5.42 -1.88 11.81
CA SER A 383 5.87 -1.39 13.13
C SER A 383 6.92 -2.29 13.75
N ILE A 384 6.63 -3.59 13.82
CA ILE A 384 7.40 -4.56 14.58
C ILE A 384 8.72 -4.90 13.86
N TYR A 385 8.63 -5.26 12.57
CA TYR A 385 9.80 -5.69 11.80
C TYR A 385 10.78 -4.54 11.60
N SER A 386 10.27 -3.32 11.35
CA SER A 386 11.12 -2.16 11.14
C SER A 386 12.06 -1.88 12.31
N VAL A 387 11.58 -2.03 13.54
CA VAL A 387 12.41 -1.83 14.74
C VAL A 387 13.31 -3.02 15.00
N ILE A 388 12.80 -4.24 14.91
CA ILE A 388 13.58 -5.46 15.17
C ILE A 388 14.72 -5.60 14.15
N PHE A 389 14.43 -5.42 12.87
CA PHE A 389 15.43 -5.53 11.81
C PHE A 389 16.45 -4.40 11.89
N GLY A 390 16.00 -3.17 12.16
CA GLY A 390 16.89 -2.05 12.39
C GLY A 390 17.85 -2.32 13.57
N LYS A 391 17.34 -2.87 14.69
CA LYS A 391 18.17 -3.25 15.84
C LYS A 391 19.20 -4.33 15.49
N TRP A 392 18.81 -5.35 14.71
CA TRP A 392 19.75 -6.39 14.28
C TRP A 392 20.85 -5.82 13.38
N MET A 393 20.51 -4.91 12.46
CA MET A 393 21.50 -4.22 11.64
C MET A 393 22.42 -3.33 12.46
N ASP A 394 21.90 -2.55 13.42
CA ASP A 394 22.70 -1.69 14.30
C ASP A 394 23.65 -2.48 15.19
N GLN A 395 23.22 -3.65 15.70
CA GLN A 395 24.01 -4.45 16.64
C GLN A 395 25.01 -5.39 15.96
N HIS A 396 24.70 -5.88 14.76
CA HIS A 396 25.46 -6.94 14.11
C HIS A 396 26.00 -6.56 12.71
N GLY A 397 25.73 -5.34 12.22
CA GLY A 397 26.13 -4.88 10.90
C GLY A 397 25.67 -5.86 9.80
N ALA A 398 26.58 -6.24 8.90
CA ALA A 398 26.29 -7.19 7.81
C ALA A 398 25.73 -8.54 8.28
N ALA A 399 26.15 -9.04 9.46
CA ALA A 399 25.61 -10.28 10.02
C ALA A 399 24.14 -10.15 10.46
N GLY A 400 23.65 -8.93 10.69
CA GLY A 400 22.26 -8.65 11.01
C GLY A 400 21.29 -9.11 9.93
N TYR A 401 21.70 -9.11 8.65
CA TYR A 401 20.88 -9.61 7.54
C TYR A 401 20.64 -11.11 7.63
N ASN A 402 21.56 -11.89 8.17
CA ASN A 402 21.35 -13.33 8.41
C ASN A 402 20.22 -13.56 9.42
N TYR A 403 20.12 -12.73 10.46
CA TYR A 403 19.00 -12.81 11.42
C TYR A 403 17.67 -12.44 10.73
N ILE A 404 17.66 -11.40 9.89
CA ILE A 404 16.48 -10.98 9.13
C ILE A 404 16.01 -12.10 8.22
N PHE A 405 16.91 -12.67 7.41
CA PHE A 405 16.55 -13.71 6.45
C PHE A 405 16.14 -15.02 7.12
N THR A 406 16.81 -15.40 8.22
CA THR A 406 16.39 -16.55 9.06
C THR A 406 14.99 -16.32 9.63
N PHE A 407 14.70 -15.14 10.16
CA PHE A 407 13.39 -14.79 10.68
C PHE A 407 12.33 -14.89 9.59
N LEU A 408 12.60 -14.39 8.38
CA LEU A 408 11.69 -14.48 7.24
C LEU A 408 11.51 -15.92 6.77
N MET A 409 12.57 -16.72 6.73
CA MET A 409 12.47 -18.16 6.44
C MET A 409 11.51 -18.87 7.41
N ILE A 410 11.66 -18.62 8.70
CA ILE A 410 10.77 -19.19 9.74
C ILE A 410 9.34 -18.65 9.57
N THR A 411 9.18 -17.36 9.30
CA THR A 411 7.87 -16.73 9.05
C THR A 411 7.15 -17.42 7.86
N GLY A 412 7.88 -17.80 6.82
CA GLY A 412 7.31 -18.53 5.68
C GLY A 412 6.80 -19.93 6.06
N ILE A 413 7.57 -20.66 6.87
CA ILE A 413 7.13 -21.96 7.38
C ILE A 413 5.85 -21.80 8.22
N ILE A 414 5.85 -20.83 9.14
CA ILE A 414 4.67 -20.53 9.97
C ILE A 414 3.48 -20.12 9.09
N GLY A 415 3.69 -19.22 8.12
CA GLY A 415 2.65 -18.78 7.20
C GLY A 415 2.04 -19.91 6.39
N ALA A 416 2.86 -20.86 5.94
CA ALA A 416 2.40 -22.07 5.24
C ALA A 416 1.52 -22.95 6.13
N VAL A 417 1.91 -23.16 7.39
CA VAL A 417 1.13 -23.93 8.38
C VAL A 417 -0.21 -23.22 8.68
N LEU A 418 -0.18 -21.89 8.82
CA LEU A 418 -1.40 -21.10 9.05
C LEU A 418 -2.35 -21.17 7.85
N ALA A 419 -1.85 -21.00 6.63
CA ALA A 419 -2.65 -21.14 5.42
C ALA A 419 -3.26 -22.54 5.26
N PHE A 420 -2.49 -23.59 5.58
CA PHE A 420 -2.99 -24.97 5.62
C PHE A 420 -4.10 -25.15 6.67
N THR A 421 -3.93 -24.52 7.83
CA THR A 421 -4.93 -24.57 8.91
C THR A 421 -6.25 -23.93 8.48
N ILE A 422 -6.21 -22.75 7.81
CA ILE A 422 -7.42 -22.12 7.26
C ILE A 422 -8.09 -23.04 6.25
N TYR A 423 -7.31 -23.63 5.34
CA TYR A 423 -7.85 -24.57 4.34
C TYR A 423 -8.60 -25.74 4.98
N ARG A 424 -8.02 -26.35 6.03
CA ARG A 424 -8.64 -27.44 6.79
C ARG A 424 -9.90 -27.02 7.51
N LEU A 425 -9.87 -25.92 8.25
CA LEU A 425 -11.02 -25.40 9.00
C LEU A 425 -12.16 -24.98 8.07
N GLY A 426 -11.85 -24.27 6.99
CA GLY A 426 -12.85 -23.85 6.01
C GLY A 426 -13.53 -25.02 5.29
N LYS A 427 -12.79 -26.11 5.04
CA LYS A 427 -13.36 -27.34 4.50
C LYS A 427 -14.34 -27.97 5.48
N LYS A 428 -13.94 -28.13 6.76
CA LYS A 428 -14.79 -28.69 7.82
C LYS A 428 -16.07 -27.88 8.03
N ASN A 429 -15.97 -26.55 8.06
CA ASN A 429 -17.12 -25.67 8.26
C ASN A 429 -18.13 -25.76 7.10
N ARG A 430 -17.66 -25.94 5.87
CA ARG A 430 -18.53 -26.14 4.69
C ARG A 430 -19.22 -27.50 4.70
N GLU A 431 -18.55 -28.57 5.14
CA GLU A 431 -19.11 -29.90 5.26
C GLU A 431 -20.17 -30.00 6.39
N GLN A 432 -20.09 -29.14 7.41
CA GLN A 432 -21.08 -29.08 8.50
C GLN A 432 -22.28 -28.18 8.18
N ALA A 433 -22.20 -27.36 7.14
CA ALA A 433 -23.28 -26.47 6.71
C ALA A 433 -24.16 -27.06 5.60
N ILE A 434 -23.85 -28.30 5.14
CA ILE A 434 -24.63 -29.16 4.23
C ILE A 434 -25.35 -30.21 5.06
#